data_b2e39a6ef34b2052f98acf1233d434a3
#
_entry.id   b2e39a6ef34b2052f98acf1233d434a3
#
_cell.length_a   1.000
_cell.length_b   1.000
_cell.length_c   1.000
_cell.angle_alpha   90.00
_cell.angle_beta   90.00
_cell.angle_gamma   90.00
#
_symmetry.space_group_name_H-M   'P 1'
#
loop_
_entity.id
_entity.type
_entity.pdbx_description
1 polymer ?
#
loop_
_entity_poly.entity_id
_entity_poly.type
_entity_poly.pdbx_seq_one_letter_code
_entity_poly.pdbx_strand_id
1 'polypeptide(L)'
;MNKPEYIRKLGRLNPDPYNNFIRNNSIAFQRDDRLNRDKLFGDAKTFFLVNEFKSEDPTLIERFGYIAKDLFKILGDWYGSGTIYNAQFALLSPGDEIKRHYDGGLQFSLSQRIHVPLVTCNDVVFYINNRRFNFDAGLIV
;
A
#
# COMPACT_ATOMS: atom_id res chain seq x y z
N MET A 1 8.48 13.45 27.62
CA MET A 1 8.42 13.61 26.15
C MET A 1 7.72 12.39 25.58
N ASN A 2 6.54 12.56 24.96
CA ASN A 2 5.91 11.47 24.24
C ASN A 2 6.80 11.12 23.05
N LYS A 3 7.17 9.83 22.94
CA LYS A 3 7.91 9.32 21.76
C LYS A 3 7.04 9.57 20.53
N PRO A 4 7.59 10.08 19.41
CA PRO A 4 6.80 10.30 18.21
C PRO A 4 6.14 8.98 17.80
N GLU A 5 4.85 9.03 17.54
CA GLU A 5 4.08 7.90 17.05
C GLU A 5 4.40 7.75 15.56
N TYR A 6 5.20 6.75 15.22
CA TYR A 6 5.63 6.50 13.83
C TYR A 6 4.55 5.83 12.98
N ILE A 7 3.50 5.33 13.62
CA ILE A 7 2.38 4.65 12.97
C ILE A 7 1.10 5.13 13.62
N ARG A 8 0.17 5.55 12.77
CA ARG A 8 -1.18 5.92 13.17
C ARG A 8 -2.17 4.90 12.61
N LYS A 9 -3.01 4.35 13.46
CA LYS A 9 -4.13 3.50 13.04
C LYS A 9 -5.30 4.41 12.68
N LEU A 10 -5.70 4.39 11.42
CA LEU A 10 -6.75 5.27 10.90
C LEU A 10 -8.13 4.63 10.97
N GLY A 11 -8.21 3.30 10.85
CA GLY A 11 -9.45 2.55 10.86
C GLY A 11 -9.27 1.13 10.34
N ARG A 12 -10.39 0.50 10.02
CA ARG A 12 -10.43 -0.83 9.40
C ARG A 12 -11.41 -0.84 8.24
N LEU A 13 -11.10 -1.64 7.23
CA LEU A 13 -11.99 -1.96 6.14
C LEU A 13 -12.17 -3.47 6.01
N ASN A 14 -13.19 -3.90 5.26
CA ASN A 14 -13.31 -5.28 4.82
C ASN A 14 -12.33 -5.53 3.66
N PRO A 15 -11.37 -6.47 3.77
CA PRO A 15 -10.41 -6.73 2.70
C PRO A 15 -11.00 -7.52 1.52
N ASP A 16 -12.16 -8.18 1.66
CA ASP A 16 -12.70 -9.09 0.65
C ASP A 16 -12.96 -8.45 -0.72
N PRO A 17 -13.58 -7.25 -0.82
CA PRO A 17 -13.77 -6.60 -2.11
C PRO A 17 -12.45 -6.34 -2.84
N TYR A 18 -11.39 -5.97 -2.10
CA TYR A 18 -10.06 -5.73 -2.64
C TYR A 18 -9.40 -7.04 -3.11
N ASN A 19 -9.52 -8.10 -2.31
CA ASN A 19 -8.99 -9.42 -2.66
C ASN A 19 -9.69 -9.99 -3.89
N ASN A 20 -10.99 -9.77 -4.05
CA ASN A 20 -11.73 -10.13 -5.25
C ASN A 20 -11.26 -9.33 -6.47
N PHE A 21 -11.05 -8.01 -6.31
CA PHE A 21 -10.52 -7.16 -7.36
C PHE A 21 -9.13 -7.63 -7.83
N ILE A 22 -8.23 -7.93 -6.89
CA ILE A 22 -6.88 -8.45 -7.17
C ILE A 22 -6.96 -9.77 -7.95
N ARG A 23 -7.77 -10.72 -7.50
CA ARG A 23 -7.92 -12.02 -8.18
C ARG A 23 -8.39 -11.87 -9.62
N ASN A 24 -9.35 -10.98 -9.86
CA ASN A 24 -9.92 -10.73 -11.19
C ASN A 24 -8.98 -9.96 -12.12
N ASN A 25 -7.92 -9.38 -11.59
CA ASN A 25 -6.93 -8.59 -12.34
C ASN A 25 -5.50 -9.11 -12.11
N SER A 26 -5.33 -10.36 -11.74
CA SER A 26 -4.03 -10.93 -11.35
C SER A 26 -2.99 -10.87 -12.46
N ILE A 27 -3.40 -10.86 -13.73
CA ILE A 27 -2.51 -10.71 -14.89
C ILE A 27 -1.82 -9.35 -14.94
N ALA A 28 -2.39 -8.33 -14.27
CA ALA A 28 -1.80 -6.99 -14.22
C ALA A 28 -0.61 -6.89 -13.25
N PHE A 29 -0.40 -7.91 -12.41
CA PHE A 29 0.76 -7.93 -11.52
C PHE A 29 2.03 -8.22 -12.29
N GLN A 30 2.95 -7.29 -12.24
CA GLN A 30 4.26 -7.41 -12.88
C GLN A 30 5.35 -7.28 -11.82
N ARG A 31 6.51 -7.86 -12.12
CA ARG A 31 7.70 -7.64 -11.30
C ARG A 31 8.03 -6.13 -11.30
N ASP A 32 8.31 -5.59 -10.14
CA ASP A 32 8.65 -4.19 -10.00
C ASP A 32 10.10 -3.92 -10.40
N ASP A 33 10.32 -3.75 -11.70
CA ASP A 33 11.68 -3.53 -12.26
C ASP A 33 12.25 -2.16 -11.95
N ARG A 34 11.43 -1.19 -11.49
CA ARG A 34 11.92 0.16 -11.13
C ARG A 34 12.93 0.10 -10.00
N LEU A 35 12.83 -0.89 -9.16
CA LEU A 35 13.54 -1.03 -7.91
C LEU A 35 14.62 -2.12 -7.98
N ASN A 36 14.79 -2.72 -9.16
CA ASN A 36 15.78 -3.76 -9.38
C ASN A 36 17.23 -3.27 -9.34
N ARG A 37 17.47 -1.96 -9.38
CA ARG A 37 18.83 -1.42 -9.31
C ARG A 37 19.60 -1.90 -8.09
N ASP A 38 18.90 -2.13 -6.96
CA ASP A 38 19.54 -2.46 -5.69
C ASP A 38 19.02 -3.76 -5.06
N LYS A 39 18.22 -4.55 -5.77
CA LYS A 39 17.57 -5.77 -5.23
C LYS A 39 16.82 -5.51 -3.92
N LEU A 40 16.26 -4.31 -3.73
CA LEU A 40 15.59 -3.90 -2.51
C LEU A 40 14.27 -4.64 -2.31
N PHE A 41 13.56 -4.91 -3.40
CA PHE A 41 12.20 -5.42 -3.40
C PHE A 41 12.12 -6.92 -3.72
N GLY A 42 13.26 -7.59 -3.86
CA GLY A 42 13.32 -9.02 -4.13
C GLY A 42 12.52 -9.39 -5.38
N ASP A 43 11.60 -10.35 -5.23
CA ASP A 43 10.67 -10.78 -6.28
C ASP A 43 9.25 -10.23 -6.10
N ALA A 44 9.09 -9.15 -5.30
CA ALA A 44 7.81 -8.49 -5.13
C ALA A 44 7.20 -8.10 -6.48
N LYS A 45 5.90 -8.33 -6.61
CA LYS A 45 5.13 -7.95 -7.79
C LYS A 45 4.22 -6.80 -7.44
N THR A 46 4.08 -5.86 -8.36
CA THR A 46 3.22 -4.71 -8.18
C THR A 46 2.18 -4.60 -9.28
N PHE A 47 1.07 -4.02 -8.92
CA PHE A 47 0.03 -3.60 -9.84
C PHE A 47 -0.31 -2.14 -9.52
N PHE A 48 0.02 -1.25 -10.44
CA PHE A 48 -0.23 0.18 -10.29
C PHE A 48 -1.65 0.53 -10.72
N LEU A 49 -2.33 1.31 -9.89
CA LEU A 49 -3.59 1.98 -10.20
C LEU A 49 -3.34 3.43 -10.58
N VAL A 50 -2.47 4.10 -9.83
CA VAL A 50 -2.01 5.46 -10.12
C VAL A 50 -0.50 5.49 -9.89
N ASN A 51 0.24 6.04 -10.85
CA ASN A 51 1.67 6.20 -10.75
C ASN A 51 2.03 7.65 -11.09
N GLU A 52 2.52 8.38 -10.09
CA GLU A 52 2.93 9.77 -10.22
C GLU A 52 1.87 10.68 -10.87
N PHE A 53 0.65 10.66 -10.33
CA PHE A 53 -0.52 11.39 -10.84
C PHE A 53 -1.05 10.93 -12.21
N LYS A 54 -0.56 9.82 -12.74
CA LYS A 54 -1.09 9.23 -13.97
C LYS A 54 -1.95 8.03 -13.61
N SER A 55 -3.10 7.92 -14.24
CA SER A 55 -3.88 6.69 -14.24
C SER A 55 -3.22 5.70 -15.19
N GLU A 56 -2.93 4.50 -14.70
CA GLU A 56 -2.39 3.42 -15.56
C GLU A 56 -3.49 2.85 -16.48
N ASP A 57 -4.69 2.69 -15.92
CA ASP A 57 -5.89 2.25 -16.66
C ASP A 57 -7.12 2.92 -16.04
N PRO A 58 -7.77 3.84 -16.77
CA PRO A 58 -8.95 4.56 -16.24
C PRO A 58 -10.09 3.64 -15.82
N THR A 59 -10.30 2.52 -16.51
CA THR A 59 -11.40 1.59 -16.17
C THR A 59 -11.10 0.83 -14.89
N LEU A 60 -9.85 0.48 -14.64
CA LEU A 60 -9.42 -0.13 -13.39
C LEU A 60 -9.50 0.86 -12.23
N ILE A 61 -9.15 2.13 -12.45
CA ILE A 61 -9.26 3.19 -11.45
C ILE A 61 -10.73 3.41 -11.07
N GLU A 62 -11.62 3.48 -12.03
CA GLU A 62 -13.05 3.64 -11.77
C GLU A 62 -13.60 2.46 -10.95
N ARG A 63 -13.30 1.23 -11.35
CA ARG A 63 -13.70 0.01 -10.64
C ARG A 63 -13.10 -0.06 -9.24
N PHE A 64 -11.83 0.28 -9.10
CA PHE A 64 -11.18 0.37 -7.79
C PHE A 64 -11.84 1.43 -6.92
N GLY A 65 -12.10 2.62 -7.44
CA GLY A 65 -12.80 3.69 -6.72
C GLY A 65 -14.15 3.25 -6.19
N TYR A 66 -14.87 2.41 -6.92
CA TYR A 66 -16.12 1.84 -6.47
C TYR A 66 -15.97 0.95 -5.23
N ILE A 67 -14.98 0.04 -5.21
CA ILE A 67 -14.73 -0.85 -4.07
C ILE A 67 -14.05 -0.13 -2.90
N ALA A 68 -13.32 0.96 -3.17
CA ALA A 68 -12.51 1.69 -2.19
C ALA A 68 -13.26 2.85 -1.51
N LYS A 69 -14.58 2.94 -1.66
CA LYS A 69 -15.38 4.04 -1.08
C LYS A 69 -15.17 4.18 0.43
N ASP A 70 -15.14 3.07 1.16
CA ASP A 70 -14.95 3.09 2.61
C ASP A 70 -13.53 3.56 2.98
N LEU A 71 -12.52 3.13 2.21
CA LEU A 71 -11.15 3.63 2.38
C LEU A 71 -11.09 5.14 2.19
N PHE A 72 -11.64 5.65 1.08
CA PHE A 72 -11.62 7.08 0.79
C PHE A 72 -12.40 7.90 1.81
N LYS A 73 -13.51 7.36 2.33
CA LYS A 73 -14.25 8.00 3.41
C LYS A 73 -13.38 8.12 4.67
N ILE A 74 -12.74 7.04 5.10
CA ILE A 74 -11.86 7.03 6.28
C ILE A 74 -10.71 8.03 6.09
N LEU A 75 -10.07 8.03 4.92
CA LEU A 75 -8.98 8.98 4.64
C LEU A 75 -9.46 10.42 4.62
N GLY A 76 -10.66 10.68 4.07
CA GLY A 76 -11.29 12.00 4.10
C GLY A 76 -11.62 12.49 5.51
N ASP A 77 -12.09 11.61 6.38
CA ASP A 77 -12.36 11.92 7.79
C ASP A 77 -11.07 12.31 8.55
N TRP A 78 -9.92 11.72 8.18
CA TRP A 78 -8.63 11.99 8.81
C TRP A 78 -7.86 13.18 8.22
N TYR A 79 -7.88 13.33 6.91
CA TYR A 79 -7.00 14.26 6.20
C TYR A 79 -7.74 15.34 5.42
N GLY A 80 -9.06 15.27 5.32
CA GLY A 80 -9.86 16.15 4.47
C GLY A 80 -9.75 15.79 2.99
N SER A 81 -9.87 16.77 2.11
CA SER A 81 -9.67 16.59 0.67
C SER A 81 -8.20 16.41 0.35
N GLY A 82 -7.89 15.55 -0.62
CA GLY A 82 -6.53 15.29 -1.04
C GLY A 82 -6.45 14.72 -2.46
N THR A 83 -5.23 14.56 -2.94
CA THR A 83 -4.93 13.96 -4.24
C THR A 83 -4.15 12.67 -4.03
N ILE A 84 -4.54 11.62 -4.74
CA ILE A 84 -3.78 10.37 -4.78
C ILE A 84 -2.60 10.57 -5.72
N TYR A 85 -1.40 10.60 -5.16
CA TYR A 85 -0.16 10.68 -5.95
C TYR A 85 0.22 9.32 -6.53
N ASN A 86 0.09 8.29 -5.70
CA ASN A 86 0.43 6.92 -6.08
C ASN A 86 -0.55 5.96 -5.38
N ALA A 87 -1.02 4.96 -6.09
CA ALA A 87 -1.81 3.86 -5.55
C ALA A 87 -1.39 2.56 -6.24
N GLN A 88 -1.03 1.57 -5.44
CA GLN A 88 -0.57 0.27 -5.95
C GLN A 88 -0.97 -0.87 -5.01
N PHE A 89 -1.15 -2.03 -5.59
CA PHE A 89 -1.08 -3.29 -4.85
C PHE A 89 0.35 -3.82 -4.92
N ALA A 90 0.84 -4.35 -3.81
CA ALA A 90 2.11 -5.05 -3.73
C ALA A 90 1.87 -6.48 -3.25
N LEU A 91 2.45 -7.45 -3.94
CA LEU A 91 2.37 -8.86 -3.62
C LEU A 91 3.76 -9.38 -3.28
N LEU A 92 3.90 -9.93 -2.08
CA LEU A 92 5.07 -10.67 -1.65
C LEU A 92 4.68 -12.15 -1.54
N SER A 93 5.51 -13.02 -2.10
CA SER A 93 5.37 -14.46 -1.94
C SER A 93 5.99 -14.93 -0.62
N PRO A 94 5.64 -16.11 -0.11
CA PRO A 94 6.30 -16.67 1.07
C PRO A 94 7.82 -16.71 0.90
N GLY A 95 8.54 -16.12 1.87
CA GLY A 95 9.99 -16.01 1.84
C GLY A 95 10.55 -14.74 1.18
N ASP A 96 9.70 -13.96 0.50
CA ASP A 96 10.13 -12.68 -0.07
C ASP A 96 10.36 -11.64 1.03
N GLU A 97 11.32 -10.77 0.77
CA GLU A 97 11.68 -9.68 1.66
C GLU A 97 11.86 -8.38 0.87
N ILE A 98 11.23 -7.31 1.35
CA ILE A 98 11.59 -5.95 0.97
C ILE A 98 12.64 -5.46 1.96
N LYS A 99 13.86 -5.25 1.47
CA LYS A 99 14.97 -4.81 2.31
C LYS A 99 14.71 -3.44 2.90
N ARG A 100 15.36 -3.17 4.01
CA ARG A 100 15.31 -1.86 4.64
C ARG A 100 15.75 -0.77 3.66
N HIS A 101 14.94 0.26 3.53
CA HIS A 101 15.18 1.40 2.67
C HIS A 101 14.56 2.67 3.25
N TYR A 102 14.91 3.79 2.67
CA TYR A 102 14.24 5.07 2.91
C TYR A 102 13.49 5.47 1.65
N ASP A 103 12.25 5.87 1.84
CA ASP A 103 11.50 6.50 0.77
C ASP A 103 11.90 7.96 0.68
N GLY A 104 12.78 8.25 -0.25
CA GLY A 104 13.34 9.57 -0.45
C GLY A 104 12.64 10.35 -1.56
N GLY A 105 12.77 11.68 -1.48
CA GLY A 105 12.23 12.59 -2.49
C GLY A 105 11.18 13.55 -1.93
N LEU A 106 10.97 14.66 -2.62
CA LEU A 106 10.08 15.73 -2.18
C LEU A 106 8.63 15.23 -2.01
N GLN A 107 8.16 14.38 -2.92
CA GLN A 107 6.82 13.80 -2.89
C GLN A 107 6.54 13.05 -1.57
N PHE A 108 7.53 12.35 -1.03
CA PHE A 108 7.36 11.61 0.22
C PHE A 108 7.36 12.50 1.47
N SER A 109 7.99 13.67 1.39
CA SER A 109 7.95 14.65 2.48
C SER A 109 6.64 15.44 2.52
N LEU A 110 5.90 15.48 1.41
CA LEU A 110 4.66 16.24 1.26
C LEU A 110 3.40 15.35 1.28
N SER A 111 3.55 14.04 1.33
CA SER A 111 2.43 13.09 1.28
C SER A 111 2.35 12.21 2.52
N GLN A 112 1.16 11.68 2.77
CA GLN A 112 0.95 10.61 3.74
C GLN A 112 1.09 9.26 3.03
N ARG A 113 1.77 8.32 3.68
CA ARG A 113 1.85 6.94 3.21
C ARG A 113 0.83 6.11 3.98
N ILE A 114 -0.04 5.46 3.24
CA ILE A 114 -1.10 4.61 3.78
C ILE A 114 -0.83 3.17 3.37
N HIS A 115 -0.82 2.28 4.34
CA HIS A 115 -0.72 0.83 4.12
C HIS A 115 -2.00 0.15 4.57
N VAL A 116 -2.46 -0.79 3.77
CA VAL A 116 -3.61 -1.64 4.09
C VAL A 116 -3.23 -3.08 3.76
N PRO A 117 -2.79 -3.88 4.74
CA PRO A 117 -2.62 -5.32 4.54
C PRO A 117 -3.95 -5.95 4.15
N LEU A 118 -4.01 -6.65 3.04
CA LEU A 118 -5.22 -7.31 2.55
C LEU A 118 -5.19 -8.81 2.82
N VAL A 119 -4.01 -9.42 2.70
CA VAL A 119 -3.73 -10.80 3.07
C VAL A 119 -2.48 -10.79 3.94
N THR A 120 -2.55 -11.37 5.12
CA THR A 120 -1.44 -11.40 6.08
C THR A 120 -1.52 -12.61 6.98
N CYS A 121 -0.44 -12.92 7.67
CA CYS A 121 -0.37 -13.94 8.73
C CYS A 121 0.64 -13.50 9.80
N ASN A 122 0.80 -14.32 10.83
CA ASN A 122 1.70 -13.99 11.96
C ASN A 122 3.17 -13.85 11.56
N ASP A 123 3.57 -14.41 10.42
CA ASP A 123 4.96 -14.39 9.93
C ASP A 123 5.24 -13.15 9.06
N VAL A 124 4.19 -12.40 8.66
CA VAL A 124 4.36 -11.14 7.93
C VAL A 124 4.75 -10.04 8.91
N VAL A 125 5.94 -9.50 8.72
CA VAL A 125 6.53 -8.53 9.66
C VAL A 125 6.95 -7.26 8.93
N PHE A 126 6.57 -6.13 9.51
CA PHE A 126 7.05 -4.81 9.13
C PHE A 126 8.05 -4.30 10.16
N TYR A 127 9.15 -3.72 9.70
CA TYR A 127 10.10 -3.01 10.55
C TYR A 127 10.06 -1.51 10.22
N ILE A 128 9.66 -0.70 11.18
CA ILE A 128 9.62 0.76 11.06
C ILE A 128 10.43 1.35 12.20
N ASN A 129 11.47 2.10 11.88
CA ASN A 129 12.42 2.63 12.86
C ASN A 129 12.95 1.58 13.85
N ASN A 130 13.36 0.42 13.34
CA ASN A 130 13.83 -0.74 14.10
C ASN A 130 12.80 -1.36 15.06
N ARG A 131 11.53 -1.01 14.95
CA ARG A 131 10.44 -1.66 15.68
C ARG A 131 9.72 -2.65 14.79
N ARG A 132 9.42 -3.79 15.36
CA ARG A 132 8.67 -4.85 14.70
C ARG A 132 7.18 -4.61 14.83
N PHE A 133 6.46 -4.72 13.72
CA PHE A 133 5.00 -4.66 13.65
C PHE A 133 4.45 -5.84 12.87
N ASN A 134 3.32 -6.33 13.31
CA ASN A 134 2.48 -7.24 12.55
C ASN A 134 1.10 -6.60 12.48
N PHE A 135 0.57 -6.42 11.28
CA PHE A 135 -0.70 -5.74 11.05
C PHE A 135 -1.74 -6.74 10.59
N ASP A 136 -2.91 -6.66 11.17
CA ASP A 136 -4.06 -7.48 10.75
C ASP A 136 -4.54 -7.06 9.36
N ALA A 137 -5.17 -8.01 8.64
CA ALA A 137 -5.84 -7.71 7.37
C ALA A 137 -6.95 -6.65 7.58
N GLY A 138 -7.01 -5.72 6.65
CA GLY A 138 -7.96 -4.61 6.66
C GLY A 138 -7.62 -3.45 7.59
N LEU A 139 -6.55 -3.54 8.40
CA LEU A 139 -6.11 -2.41 9.22
C LEU A 139 -5.49 -1.31 8.32
N ILE A 140 -5.95 -0.07 8.47
CA ILE A 140 -5.42 1.10 7.76
C ILE A 140 -4.42 1.81 8.67
N VAL A 141 -3.17 1.89 8.24
CA VAL A 141 -2.06 2.52 8.96
C VAL A 141 -1.31 3.53 8.11
#